data_56c56748b6315652f4017fa32f248a2b
#
_entry.id   56c56748b6315652f4017fa32f248a2b
#
_cell.length_a   1.000
_cell.length_b   1.000
_cell.length_c   1.000
_cell.angle_alpha   90.00
_cell.angle_beta   90.00
_cell.angle_gamma   90.00
#
_symmetry.space_group_name_H-M   'P 1'
#
loop_
_entity.id
_entity.type
_entity.pdbx_description
1 polymer ?
#
loop_
_entity_poly.entity_id
_entity_poly.type
_entity_poly.pdbx_seq_one_letter_code
_entity_poly.pdbx_strand_id
1 'polypeptide(L)'
;MAKYKRVLLKFSGEALAGDKKQGFDEATCISVAEQVKKIVDEGVQVAVVIGGGNFWRGRDSETIDRFKADQIGMLATVMNCVYVSEIFRYVGMKTSIYTPYTFGDISELFTKDRAVSDLEEGKVIFLAGGTGHPYFSTDTATALRAVELNCDIILMAKNFTGDGIEGVYSADPAKDPSAIKYDTISLEEVFAKKLKVIDTSATVVCMENKMPLLIFKLNRPNGIYENATGNCTGTIVTA
;
A
#
# COMPACT_ATOMS: atom_id res chain seq x y z
N MET A 1 23.17 3.81 -3.12
CA MET A 1 22.15 4.18 -4.13
C MET A 1 20.93 3.27 -3.94
N ALA A 2 19.74 3.86 -3.91
CA ALA A 2 18.50 3.10 -3.82
C ALA A 2 18.39 2.11 -4.98
N LYS A 3 17.85 0.92 -4.72
CA LYS A 3 17.68 -0.14 -5.73
C LYS A 3 16.60 0.21 -6.76
N TYR A 4 15.58 0.95 -6.35
CA TYR A 4 14.41 1.29 -7.15
C TYR A 4 14.36 2.80 -7.39
N LYS A 5 13.92 3.20 -8.59
CA LYS A 5 13.73 4.61 -8.95
C LYS A 5 12.33 5.10 -8.56
N ARG A 6 11.31 4.27 -8.77
CA ARG A 6 9.92 4.62 -8.47
C ARG A 6 9.21 3.45 -7.80
N VAL A 7 8.67 3.68 -6.62
CA VAL A 7 7.97 2.66 -5.84
C VAL A 7 6.54 3.07 -5.56
N LEU A 8 5.64 2.07 -5.48
CA LEU A 8 4.32 2.28 -4.91
C LEU A 8 4.27 1.61 -3.54
N LEU A 9 4.14 2.41 -2.49
CA LEU A 9 4.03 1.95 -1.11
C LEU A 9 2.55 1.77 -0.74
N LYS A 10 2.18 0.58 -0.31
CA LYS A 10 0.82 0.28 0.16
C LYS A 10 0.84 -0.18 1.61
N PHE A 11 -0.03 0.40 2.42
CA PHE A 11 -0.32 -0.08 3.76
C PHE A 11 -1.81 0.00 4.11
N SER A 12 -2.23 -0.78 5.09
CA SER A 12 -3.63 -0.78 5.51
C SER A 12 -3.90 0.42 6.43
N GLY A 13 -5.11 0.99 6.36
CA GLY A 13 -5.50 2.02 7.32
C GLY A 13 -5.42 1.55 8.77
N GLU A 14 -5.70 0.27 9.03
CA GLU A 14 -5.56 -0.33 10.36
C GLU A 14 -4.14 -0.25 10.92
N ALA A 15 -3.14 -0.34 10.05
CA ALA A 15 -1.75 -0.21 10.45
C ALA A 15 -1.42 1.21 10.94
N LEU A 16 -2.17 2.22 10.46
CA LEU A 16 -2.03 3.62 10.91
C LEU A 16 -2.79 3.92 12.21
N ALA A 17 -3.74 3.08 12.57
CA ALA A 17 -4.48 3.22 13.82
C ALA A 17 -3.67 2.76 15.05
N GLY A 18 -2.55 2.05 14.85
CA GLY A 18 -1.77 1.48 15.93
C GLY A 18 -2.62 0.61 16.85
N ASP A 19 -2.45 0.76 18.15
CA ASP A 19 -3.21 0.02 19.16
C ASP A 19 -4.66 0.52 19.33
N LYS A 20 -5.00 1.68 18.77
CA LYS A 20 -6.34 2.29 18.87
C LYS A 20 -7.42 1.53 18.08
N LYS A 21 -7.03 0.69 17.12
CA LYS A 21 -7.90 -0.07 16.20
C LYS A 21 -8.74 0.78 15.23
N GLN A 22 -9.01 2.04 15.55
CA GLN A 22 -9.76 2.99 14.72
C GLN A 22 -9.04 4.35 14.66
N GLY A 23 -9.29 5.11 13.59
CA GLY A 23 -8.69 6.43 13.39
C GLY A 23 -7.21 6.36 13.09
N PHE A 24 -6.44 7.25 13.71
CA PHE A 24 -5.00 7.39 13.50
C PHE A 24 -4.23 7.33 14.82
N ASP A 25 -3.08 6.69 14.79
CA ASP A 25 -2.02 6.88 15.76
C ASP A 25 -0.96 7.80 15.16
N GLU A 26 -0.85 9.00 15.71
CA GLU A 26 0.01 10.05 15.15
C GLU A 26 1.49 9.65 15.15
N ALA A 27 1.95 9.01 16.22
CA ALA A 27 3.34 8.57 16.34
C ALA A 27 3.69 7.52 15.26
N THR A 28 2.79 6.59 15.00
CA THR A 28 2.92 5.60 13.91
C THR A 28 2.96 6.31 12.55
N CYS A 29 2.08 7.27 12.30
CA CYS A 29 2.05 8.02 11.04
C CYS A 29 3.34 8.84 10.83
N ILE A 30 3.86 9.49 11.87
CA ILE A 30 5.13 10.23 11.82
C ILE A 30 6.29 9.27 11.53
N SER A 31 6.36 8.13 12.22
CA SER A 31 7.42 7.13 11.99
C SER A 31 7.42 6.60 10.54
N VAL A 32 6.25 6.38 9.96
CA VAL A 32 6.11 6.01 8.53
C VAL A 32 6.61 7.15 7.64
N ALA A 33 6.19 8.38 7.91
CA ALA A 33 6.58 9.56 7.13
C ALA A 33 8.10 9.81 7.15
N GLU A 34 8.74 9.66 8.32
CA GLU A 34 10.19 9.80 8.46
C GLU A 34 10.97 8.75 7.66
N GLN A 35 10.49 7.51 7.61
CA GLN A 35 11.10 6.47 6.78
C GLN A 35 10.94 6.77 5.29
N VAL A 36 9.74 7.22 4.87
CA VAL A 36 9.51 7.61 3.48
C VAL A 36 10.36 8.83 3.10
N LYS A 37 10.50 9.79 4.02
CA LYS A 37 11.37 10.95 3.76
C LYS A 37 12.81 10.55 3.44
N LYS A 38 13.37 9.58 4.18
CA LYS A 38 14.74 9.09 3.92
C LYS A 38 14.90 8.58 2.48
N ILE A 39 13.92 7.81 1.97
CA ILE A 39 14.00 7.27 0.60
C ILE A 39 13.75 8.35 -0.47
N VAL A 40 12.90 9.33 -0.18
CA VAL A 40 12.69 10.49 -1.06
C VAL A 40 13.95 11.36 -1.12
N ASP A 41 14.62 11.58 0.01
CA ASP A 41 15.88 12.32 0.07
C ASP A 41 17.02 11.62 -0.72
N GLU A 42 16.93 10.29 -0.92
CA GLU A 42 17.82 9.53 -1.82
C GLU A 42 17.40 9.57 -3.31
N GLY A 43 16.36 10.31 -3.64
CA GLY A 43 15.87 10.49 -5.01
C GLY A 43 14.88 9.43 -5.49
N VAL A 44 14.31 8.60 -4.58
CA VAL A 44 13.27 7.64 -4.93
C VAL A 44 11.92 8.36 -5.04
N GLN A 45 11.22 8.12 -6.15
CA GLN A 45 9.87 8.62 -6.38
C GLN A 45 8.87 7.70 -5.67
N VAL A 46 7.99 8.26 -4.83
CA VAL A 46 7.08 7.48 -3.99
C VAL A 46 5.62 7.83 -4.27
N ALA A 47 4.85 6.82 -4.69
CA ALA A 47 3.40 6.84 -4.69
C ALA A 47 2.87 6.04 -3.49
N VAL A 48 1.78 6.50 -2.87
CA VAL A 48 1.22 5.90 -1.66
C VAL A 48 -0.24 5.52 -1.87
N VAL A 49 -0.61 4.30 -1.48
CA VAL A 49 -2.00 3.83 -1.40
C VAL A 49 -2.30 3.39 0.02
N ILE A 50 -3.40 3.87 0.58
CA ILE A 50 -3.83 3.56 1.95
C ILE A 50 -5.21 2.92 1.92
N GLY A 51 -5.37 1.76 2.58
CA GLY A 51 -6.69 1.14 2.76
C GLY A 51 -7.57 1.89 3.75
N GLY A 52 -8.91 1.72 3.66
CA GLY A 52 -9.90 2.38 4.52
C GLY A 52 -10.27 1.64 5.81
N GLY A 53 -9.61 0.52 6.12
CA GLY A 53 -10.04 -0.43 7.14
C GLY A 53 -10.04 0.08 8.59
N ASN A 54 -9.37 1.20 8.89
CA ASN A 54 -9.41 1.88 10.18
C ASN A 54 -10.70 2.67 10.45
N PHE A 55 -11.51 2.89 9.43
CA PHE A 55 -12.80 3.55 9.54
C PHE A 55 -13.97 2.69 9.10
N TRP A 56 -13.80 1.90 8.03
CA TRP A 56 -14.89 1.16 7.44
C TRP A 56 -14.44 -0.13 6.75
N ARG A 57 -15.17 -1.24 7.05
CA ARG A 57 -15.06 -2.53 6.37
C ARG A 57 -16.38 -2.89 5.73
N GLY A 58 -16.55 -2.59 4.45
CA GLY A 58 -17.81 -2.77 3.73
C GLY A 58 -18.33 -4.21 3.71
N ARG A 59 -17.41 -5.19 3.70
CA ARG A 59 -17.80 -6.62 3.71
C ARG A 59 -18.41 -7.12 5.03
N ASP A 60 -18.28 -6.37 6.12
CA ASP A 60 -18.78 -6.72 7.44
C ASP A 60 -20.16 -6.10 7.72
N SER A 61 -20.74 -5.37 6.75
CA SER A 61 -22.08 -4.79 6.88
C SER A 61 -23.14 -5.74 6.32
N GLU A 62 -24.10 -6.12 7.16
CA GLU A 62 -25.25 -6.95 6.78
C GLU A 62 -26.45 -6.11 6.32
N THR A 63 -26.49 -4.80 6.63
CA THR A 63 -27.65 -3.95 6.43
C THR A 63 -27.52 -2.97 5.26
N ILE A 64 -26.30 -2.70 4.80
CA ILE A 64 -26.02 -1.76 3.72
C ILE A 64 -25.73 -2.52 2.43
N ASP A 65 -26.33 -2.09 1.33
CA ASP A 65 -26.00 -2.62 0.00
C ASP A 65 -24.49 -2.58 -0.26
N ARG A 66 -23.96 -3.67 -0.80
CA ARG A 66 -22.51 -3.85 -1.02
C ARG A 66 -21.88 -2.73 -1.83
N PHE A 67 -22.59 -2.25 -2.84
CA PHE A 67 -22.10 -1.15 -3.66
C PHE A 67 -21.90 0.12 -2.83
N LYS A 68 -22.88 0.45 -1.96
CA LYS A 68 -22.81 1.61 -1.06
C LYS A 68 -21.76 1.43 0.04
N ALA A 69 -21.66 0.23 0.58
CA ALA A 69 -20.65 -0.10 1.57
C ALA A 69 -19.22 0.08 1.02
N ASP A 70 -18.97 -0.34 -0.22
CA ASP A 70 -17.69 -0.14 -0.88
C ASP A 70 -17.42 1.36 -1.18
N GLN A 71 -18.44 2.14 -1.56
CA GLN A 71 -18.30 3.60 -1.72
C GLN A 71 -17.88 4.28 -0.41
N ILE A 72 -18.45 3.89 0.74
CA ILE A 72 -18.03 4.38 2.06
C ILE A 72 -16.55 4.03 2.31
N GLY A 73 -16.13 2.80 1.99
CA GLY A 73 -14.73 2.39 2.10
C GLY A 73 -13.79 3.22 1.21
N MET A 74 -14.24 3.57 -0.01
CA MET A 74 -13.49 4.45 -0.91
C MET A 74 -13.31 5.85 -0.30
N LEU A 75 -14.37 6.43 0.29
CA LEU A 75 -14.29 7.70 1.02
C LEU A 75 -13.36 7.63 2.23
N ALA A 76 -13.36 6.52 2.96
CA ALA A 76 -12.44 6.29 4.07
C ALA A 76 -10.97 6.35 3.62
N THR A 77 -10.64 5.87 2.41
CA THR A 77 -9.28 6.01 1.87
C THR A 77 -8.93 7.48 1.57
N VAL A 78 -9.90 8.30 1.17
CA VAL A 78 -9.67 9.74 0.94
C VAL A 78 -9.34 10.42 2.27
N MET A 79 -10.12 10.17 3.34
CA MET A 79 -9.83 10.70 4.68
C MET A 79 -8.41 10.31 5.14
N ASN A 80 -8.02 9.04 4.95
CA ASN A 80 -6.68 8.57 5.29
C ASN A 80 -5.60 9.33 4.52
N CYS A 81 -5.76 9.52 3.22
CA CYS A 81 -4.78 10.23 2.41
C CYS A 81 -4.68 11.71 2.78
N VAL A 82 -5.79 12.37 3.09
CA VAL A 82 -5.76 13.76 3.57
C VAL A 82 -4.95 13.88 4.86
N TYR A 83 -5.24 13.06 5.86
CA TYR A 83 -4.53 13.11 7.13
C TYR A 83 -3.03 12.77 6.97
N VAL A 84 -2.71 11.66 6.31
CA VAL A 84 -1.32 11.20 6.18
C VAL A 84 -0.49 12.13 5.32
N SER A 85 -1.07 12.74 4.27
CA SER A 85 -0.36 13.73 3.46
C SER A 85 0.06 14.96 4.27
N GLU A 86 -0.76 15.41 5.23
CA GLU A 86 -0.38 16.50 6.14
C GLU A 86 0.73 16.11 7.10
N ILE A 87 0.73 14.86 7.61
CA ILE A 87 1.87 14.34 8.39
C ILE A 87 3.15 14.32 7.55
N PHE A 88 3.06 13.96 6.26
CA PHE A 88 4.21 13.97 5.36
C PHE A 88 4.72 15.40 5.10
N ARG A 89 3.81 16.37 4.96
CA ARG A 89 4.17 17.80 4.88
C ARG A 89 4.81 18.30 6.17
N TYR A 90 4.30 17.87 7.32
CA TYR A 90 4.86 18.20 8.63
C TYR A 90 6.34 17.77 8.76
N VAL A 91 6.71 16.60 8.22
CA VAL A 91 8.11 16.15 8.21
C VAL A 91 8.92 16.70 7.02
N GLY A 92 8.38 17.66 6.25
CA GLY A 92 9.09 18.44 5.24
C GLY A 92 9.04 17.89 3.82
N MET A 93 8.12 16.98 3.48
CA MET A 93 7.89 16.54 2.12
C MET A 93 6.83 17.40 1.41
N LYS A 94 6.89 17.48 0.08
CA LYS A 94 5.81 17.98 -0.76
C LYS A 94 4.89 16.82 -1.12
N THR A 95 3.56 17.07 -1.13
CA THR A 95 2.58 16.03 -1.41
C THR A 95 1.51 16.48 -2.38
N SER A 96 0.93 15.55 -3.14
CA SER A 96 -0.29 15.73 -3.92
C SER A 96 -1.24 14.55 -3.67
N ILE A 97 -2.56 14.79 -3.70
CA ILE A 97 -3.58 13.75 -3.52
C ILE A 97 -4.35 13.62 -4.83
N TYR A 98 -4.45 12.40 -5.34
CA TYR A 98 -5.19 12.06 -6.55
C TYR A 98 -6.33 11.10 -6.26
N THR A 99 -7.47 11.35 -6.87
CA THR A 99 -8.67 10.52 -6.77
C THR A 99 -9.28 10.27 -8.14
N PRO A 100 -10.02 9.15 -8.34
CA PRO A 100 -10.72 8.89 -9.60
C PRO A 100 -11.97 9.77 -9.82
N TYR A 101 -12.34 10.55 -8.82
CA TYR A 101 -13.47 11.50 -8.84
C TYR A 101 -13.00 12.86 -8.36
N THR A 102 -13.74 13.92 -8.72
CA THR A 102 -13.52 15.28 -8.22
C THR A 102 -14.05 15.42 -6.79
N PHE A 103 -13.20 15.89 -5.87
CA PHE A 103 -13.56 16.24 -4.49
C PHE A 103 -13.27 17.71 -4.17
N GLY A 104 -13.64 18.61 -5.06
CA GLY A 104 -13.38 20.05 -4.90
C GLY A 104 -11.87 20.34 -4.83
N ASP A 105 -11.46 21.00 -3.75
CA ASP A 105 -10.06 21.36 -3.46
C ASP A 105 -9.32 20.32 -2.60
N ILE A 106 -9.98 19.22 -2.20
CA ILE A 106 -9.39 18.17 -1.37
C ILE A 106 -8.38 17.34 -2.16
N SER A 107 -8.67 17.07 -3.44
CA SER A 107 -7.83 16.24 -4.29
C SER A 107 -7.94 16.63 -5.76
N GLU A 108 -6.94 16.24 -6.52
CA GLU A 108 -6.95 16.38 -7.97
C GLU A 108 -7.52 15.12 -8.64
N LEU A 109 -8.14 15.31 -9.81
CA LEU A 109 -8.54 14.17 -10.64
C LEU A 109 -7.29 13.45 -11.14
N PHE A 110 -7.23 12.13 -10.94
CA PHE A 110 -6.11 11.33 -11.37
C PHE A 110 -5.97 11.35 -12.90
N THR A 111 -4.82 11.79 -13.36
CA THR A 111 -4.31 11.54 -14.72
C THR A 111 -2.87 11.05 -14.61
N LYS A 112 -2.49 10.08 -15.42
CA LYS A 112 -1.15 9.51 -15.41
C LYS A 112 -0.07 10.60 -15.57
N ASP A 113 -0.23 11.46 -16.57
CA ASP A 113 0.81 12.43 -16.93
C ASP A 113 1.06 13.43 -15.79
N ARG A 114 -0.01 13.90 -15.14
CA ARG A 114 0.11 14.81 -14.01
C ARG A 114 0.72 14.15 -12.78
N ALA A 115 0.28 12.94 -12.46
CA ALA A 115 0.83 12.16 -11.35
C ALA A 115 2.32 11.84 -11.54
N VAL A 116 2.74 11.51 -12.77
CA VAL A 116 4.15 11.28 -13.10
C VAL A 116 4.95 12.57 -13.01
N SER A 117 4.42 13.70 -13.50
CA SER A 117 5.09 15.01 -13.36
C SER A 117 5.34 15.37 -11.89
N ASP A 118 4.36 15.18 -11.01
CA ASP A 118 4.51 15.43 -9.58
C ASP A 118 5.59 14.53 -8.93
N LEU A 119 5.63 13.25 -9.32
CA LEU A 119 6.68 12.33 -8.86
C LEU A 119 8.07 12.78 -9.33
N GLU A 120 8.19 13.27 -10.56
CA GLU A 120 9.45 13.78 -11.13
C GLU A 120 9.88 15.11 -10.49
N GLU A 121 8.95 15.91 -9.99
CA GLU A 121 9.19 17.09 -9.17
C GLU A 121 9.58 16.77 -7.72
N GLY A 122 9.65 15.49 -7.33
CA GLY A 122 10.00 15.03 -5.99
C GLY A 122 8.86 15.14 -4.97
N LYS A 123 7.60 15.25 -5.43
CA LYS A 123 6.44 15.15 -4.56
C LYS A 123 6.13 13.69 -4.26
N VAL A 124 5.67 13.40 -3.05
CA VAL A 124 5.00 12.13 -2.72
C VAL A 124 3.54 12.24 -3.13
N ILE A 125 3.08 11.32 -3.96
CA ILE A 125 1.67 11.33 -4.39
C ILE A 125 0.85 10.31 -3.60
N PHE A 126 -0.34 10.69 -3.19
CA PHE A 126 -1.32 9.85 -2.52
C PHE A 126 -2.46 9.50 -3.48
N LEU A 127 -2.73 8.20 -3.62
CA LEU A 127 -3.74 7.68 -4.54
C LEU A 127 -4.93 7.15 -3.73
N ALA A 128 -5.98 7.95 -3.64
CA ALA A 128 -7.15 7.68 -2.84
C ALA A 128 -8.38 7.31 -3.70
N GLY A 129 -9.46 6.83 -3.08
CA GLY A 129 -10.68 6.46 -3.79
C GLY A 129 -10.63 5.12 -4.53
N GLY A 130 -9.59 4.30 -4.29
CA GLY A 130 -9.46 2.97 -4.88
C GLY A 130 -9.30 3.02 -6.41
N THR A 131 -9.92 2.06 -7.11
CA THR A 131 -9.98 2.02 -8.58
C THR A 131 -10.96 3.04 -9.16
N GLY A 132 -11.81 3.65 -8.34
CA GLY A 132 -12.97 4.41 -8.78
C GLY A 132 -14.24 3.56 -8.91
N HIS A 133 -14.16 2.27 -8.69
CA HIS A 133 -15.29 1.34 -8.82
C HIS A 133 -15.44 0.49 -7.57
N PRO A 134 -16.69 0.34 -7.04
CA PRO A 134 -17.02 -0.68 -6.06
C PRO A 134 -16.63 -2.09 -6.52
N TYR A 135 -16.64 -3.05 -5.62
CA TYR A 135 -16.27 -4.47 -5.81
C TYR A 135 -14.78 -4.74 -6.01
N PHE A 136 -13.94 -3.71 -6.15
CA PHE A 136 -12.49 -3.86 -6.18
C PHE A 136 -11.86 -3.48 -4.84
N SER A 137 -10.84 -4.24 -4.46
CA SER A 137 -10.10 -3.99 -3.23
C SER A 137 -9.05 -2.90 -3.41
N THR A 138 -8.48 -2.45 -2.29
CA THR A 138 -7.30 -1.56 -2.30
C THR A 138 -6.07 -2.25 -2.90
N ASP A 139 -5.94 -3.59 -2.82
CA ASP A 139 -4.82 -4.31 -3.44
C ASP A 139 -4.94 -4.25 -4.96
N THR A 140 -6.15 -4.39 -5.52
CA THR A 140 -6.40 -4.21 -6.97
C THR A 140 -6.08 -2.78 -7.41
N ALA A 141 -6.51 -1.78 -6.64
CA ALA A 141 -6.17 -0.38 -6.92
C ALA A 141 -4.65 -0.14 -6.90
N THR A 142 -3.96 -0.75 -5.94
CA THR A 142 -2.50 -0.69 -5.82
C THR A 142 -1.80 -1.25 -7.06
N ALA A 143 -2.20 -2.44 -7.50
CA ALA A 143 -1.64 -3.07 -8.70
C ALA A 143 -1.87 -2.22 -9.96
N LEU A 144 -3.11 -1.75 -10.16
CA LEU A 144 -3.46 -0.90 -11.30
C LEU A 144 -2.62 0.39 -11.32
N ARG A 145 -2.57 1.13 -10.21
CA ARG A 145 -1.83 2.39 -10.12
C ARG A 145 -0.31 2.20 -10.27
N ALA A 146 0.25 1.10 -9.77
CA ALA A 146 1.67 0.81 -9.95
C ALA A 146 2.02 0.61 -11.43
N VAL A 147 1.19 -0.11 -12.18
CA VAL A 147 1.36 -0.32 -13.62
C VAL A 147 1.20 1.00 -14.38
N GLU A 148 0.14 1.77 -14.11
CA GLU A 148 -0.11 3.06 -14.78
C GLU A 148 1.03 4.06 -14.56
N LEU A 149 1.63 4.08 -13.38
CA LEU A 149 2.72 4.99 -13.03
C LEU A 149 4.11 4.46 -13.41
N ASN A 150 4.21 3.28 -14.02
CA ASN A 150 5.47 2.61 -14.36
C ASN A 150 6.38 2.48 -13.11
N CYS A 151 5.83 1.99 -12.00
CA CYS A 151 6.61 1.70 -10.80
C CYS A 151 7.52 0.48 -11.02
N ASP A 152 8.68 0.49 -10.38
CA ASP A 152 9.62 -0.64 -10.44
C ASP A 152 9.15 -1.81 -9.57
N ILE A 153 8.42 -1.51 -8.48
CA ILE A 153 7.95 -2.49 -7.51
C ILE A 153 6.80 -1.92 -6.66
N ILE A 154 5.95 -2.82 -6.16
CA ILE A 154 4.98 -2.51 -5.10
C ILE A 154 5.58 -2.93 -3.75
N LEU A 155 5.74 -1.98 -2.83
CA LEU A 155 6.13 -2.20 -1.44
C LEU A 155 4.87 -2.37 -0.60
N MET A 156 4.51 -3.62 -0.27
CA MET A 156 3.30 -3.94 0.46
C MET A 156 3.61 -4.18 1.94
N ALA A 157 3.47 -3.11 2.72
CA ALA A 157 3.64 -3.16 4.16
C ALA A 157 2.36 -3.71 4.82
N LYS A 158 2.49 -4.83 5.52
CA LYS A 158 1.40 -5.50 6.23
C LYS A 158 1.61 -5.47 7.73
N ASN A 159 0.50 -5.43 8.47
CA ASN A 159 0.53 -5.65 9.91
C ASN A 159 0.31 -7.15 10.17
N PHE A 160 1.40 -7.87 10.38
CA PHE A 160 1.35 -9.29 10.72
C PHE A 160 1.13 -9.45 12.23
N THR A 161 0.16 -10.28 12.60
CA THR A 161 -0.06 -10.70 13.99
C THR A 161 0.86 -11.87 14.33
N GLY A 162 1.70 -11.70 15.32
CA GLY A 162 2.68 -12.69 15.76
C GLY A 162 4.13 -12.21 15.67
N ASP A 163 4.93 -12.64 16.61
CA ASP A 163 6.36 -12.32 16.62
C ASP A 163 7.09 -13.09 15.51
N GLY A 164 7.98 -12.40 14.81
CA GLY A 164 8.80 -13.00 13.77
C GLY A 164 8.11 -13.26 12.42
N ILE A 165 6.81 -12.93 12.25
CA ILE A 165 6.14 -13.09 10.96
C ILE A 165 6.38 -11.84 10.10
N GLU A 166 7.10 -11.98 8.99
CA GLU A 166 7.58 -10.86 8.18
C GLU A 166 7.50 -11.09 6.67
N GLY A 167 6.56 -11.85 6.18
CA GLY A 167 6.49 -12.12 4.73
C GLY A 167 5.45 -13.16 4.36
N VAL A 168 5.69 -13.88 3.28
CA VAL A 168 4.83 -14.97 2.77
C VAL A 168 5.38 -16.31 3.26
N TYR A 169 4.49 -17.17 3.72
CA TYR A 169 4.80 -18.50 4.25
C TYR A 169 4.07 -19.58 3.45
N SER A 170 4.58 -20.80 3.50
CA SER A 170 3.98 -21.99 2.85
C SER A 170 2.60 -22.35 3.42
N ALA A 171 2.32 -21.98 4.66
CA ALA A 171 1.05 -22.09 5.36
C ALA A 171 0.92 -20.95 6.38
N ASP A 172 -0.21 -20.86 7.09
CA ASP A 172 -0.40 -19.89 8.18
C ASP A 172 0.51 -20.27 9.37
N PRO A 173 1.58 -19.53 9.68
CA PRO A 173 2.50 -19.91 10.74
C PRO A 173 1.88 -19.88 12.15
N ALA A 174 0.73 -19.22 12.33
CA ALA A 174 -0.02 -19.25 13.57
C ALA A 174 -0.76 -20.60 13.78
N LYS A 175 -1.00 -21.35 12.70
CA LYS A 175 -1.71 -22.64 12.71
C LYS A 175 -0.78 -23.82 12.44
N ASP A 176 0.30 -23.59 11.69
CA ASP A 176 1.26 -24.60 11.30
C ASP A 176 2.68 -24.13 11.66
N PRO A 177 3.22 -24.61 12.77
CA PRO A 177 4.60 -24.29 13.20
C PRO A 177 5.68 -24.74 12.21
N SER A 178 5.36 -25.63 11.25
CA SER A 178 6.29 -26.09 10.21
C SER A 178 6.29 -25.19 8.98
N ALA A 179 5.47 -24.12 8.97
CA ALA A 179 5.39 -23.19 7.84
C ALA A 179 6.74 -22.53 7.58
N ILE A 180 7.19 -22.61 6.34
CA ILE A 180 8.48 -22.05 5.89
C ILE A 180 8.23 -20.70 5.21
N LYS A 181 8.99 -19.67 5.61
CA LYS A 181 9.00 -18.38 4.93
C LYS A 181 9.66 -18.49 3.56
N TYR A 182 9.04 -17.87 2.57
CA TYR A 182 9.67 -17.68 1.26
C TYR A 182 10.51 -16.39 1.25
N ASP A 183 11.76 -16.48 0.79
CA ASP A 183 12.54 -15.29 0.45
C ASP A 183 12.08 -14.73 -0.89
N THR A 184 11.77 -15.62 -1.85
CA THR A 184 11.20 -15.30 -3.16
C THR A 184 10.18 -16.35 -3.54
N ILE A 185 9.08 -15.93 -4.17
CA ILE A 185 8.03 -16.80 -4.70
C ILE A 185 7.42 -16.14 -5.96
N SER A 186 6.97 -16.92 -6.95
CA SER A 186 6.29 -16.34 -8.11
C SER A 186 4.79 -16.11 -7.86
N LEU A 187 4.18 -15.18 -8.62
CA LEU A 187 2.73 -14.96 -8.55
C LEU A 187 1.95 -16.18 -9.02
N GLU A 188 2.46 -16.94 -10.00
CA GLU A 188 1.87 -18.20 -10.41
C GLU A 188 1.82 -19.21 -9.27
N GLU A 189 2.91 -19.33 -8.52
CA GLU A 189 2.97 -20.23 -7.36
C GLU A 189 2.06 -19.75 -6.24
N VAL A 190 2.01 -18.45 -5.95
CA VAL A 190 1.06 -17.83 -5.00
C VAL A 190 -0.37 -18.17 -5.39
N PHE A 191 -0.71 -18.03 -6.68
CA PHE A 191 -2.04 -18.33 -7.21
C PHE A 191 -2.37 -19.82 -7.13
N ALA A 192 -1.45 -20.69 -7.61
CA ALA A 192 -1.63 -22.14 -7.60
C ALA A 192 -1.79 -22.72 -6.18
N LYS A 193 -1.01 -22.22 -5.22
CA LYS A 193 -1.08 -22.62 -3.81
C LYS A 193 -2.18 -21.92 -3.02
N LYS A 194 -2.94 -21.00 -3.65
CA LYS A 194 -4.02 -20.21 -3.02
C LYS A 194 -3.54 -19.46 -1.77
N LEU A 195 -2.31 -18.97 -1.78
CA LEU A 195 -1.77 -18.17 -0.68
C LEU A 195 -2.46 -16.82 -0.65
N LYS A 196 -2.93 -16.39 0.53
CA LYS A 196 -3.66 -15.14 0.72
C LYS A 196 -2.72 -13.93 0.84
N VAL A 197 -1.92 -13.72 -0.20
CA VAL A 197 -0.92 -12.65 -0.23
C VAL A 197 -1.57 -11.32 -0.62
N ILE A 198 -2.24 -11.31 -1.78
CA ILE A 198 -3.07 -10.25 -2.33
C ILE A 198 -4.34 -10.87 -2.90
N ASP A 199 -5.33 -10.05 -3.25
CA ASP A 199 -6.54 -10.61 -3.88
C ASP A 199 -6.28 -11.07 -5.32
N THR A 200 -7.22 -11.89 -5.84
CA THR A 200 -7.09 -12.52 -7.16
C THR A 200 -6.98 -11.48 -8.29
N SER A 201 -7.77 -10.41 -8.23
CA SER A 201 -7.75 -9.36 -9.27
C SER A 201 -6.40 -8.64 -9.30
N ALA A 202 -5.86 -8.30 -8.14
CA ALA A 202 -4.52 -7.72 -8.02
C ALA A 202 -3.44 -8.69 -8.54
N THR A 203 -3.56 -9.99 -8.22
CA THR A 203 -2.62 -11.02 -8.69
C THR A 203 -2.59 -11.06 -10.21
N VAL A 204 -3.75 -11.09 -10.87
CA VAL A 204 -3.84 -11.12 -12.34
C VAL A 204 -3.21 -9.87 -12.96
N VAL A 205 -3.55 -8.68 -12.45
CA VAL A 205 -2.97 -7.42 -12.96
C VAL A 205 -1.44 -7.42 -12.84
N CYS A 206 -0.90 -7.86 -11.70
CA CYS A 206 0.55 -7.94 -11.51
C CYS A 206 1.22 -8.97 -12.42
N MET A 207 0.62 -10.15 -12.61
CA MET A 207 1.13 -11.20 -13.49
C MET A 207 1.19 -10.73 -14.95
N GLU A 208 0.09 -10.20 -15.47
CA GLU A 208 0.00 -9.77 -16.88
C GLU A 208 0.95 -8.61 -17.21
N ASN A 209 1.23 -7.74 -16.23
CA ASN A 209 2.08 -6.56 -16.41
C ASN A 209 3.49 -6.73 -15.81
N LYS A 210 3.85 -7.93 -15.39
CA LYS A 210 5.16 -8.24 -14.79
C LYS A 210 5.55 -7.31 -13.66
N MET A 211 4.57 -6.94 -12.81
CA MET A 211 4.76 -6.04 -11.69
C MET A 211 5.16 -6.82 -10.43
N PRO A 212 6.41 -6.71 -9.96
CA PRO A 212 6.85 -7.40 -8.75
C PRO A 212 6.30 -6.72 -7.49
N LEU A 213 6.19 -7.53 -6.42
CA LEU A 213 5.82 -7.04 -5.10
C LEU A 213 6.89 -7.44 -4.07
N LEU A 214 7.02 -6.62 -3.04
CA LEU A 214 7.77 -6.97 -1.85
C LEU A 214 6.84 -6.84 -0.64
N ILE A 215 6.63 -7.95 0.07
CA ILE A 215 5.71 -8.05 1.20
C ILE A 215 6.50 -8.13 2.48
N PHE A 216 6.30 -7.17 3.38
CA PHE A 216 7.08 -7.04 4.61
C PHE A 216 6.25 -6.50 5.78
N LYS A 217 6.79 -6.59 6.99
CA LYS A 217 6.15 -6.11 8.22
C LYS A 217 6.29 -4.59 8.36
N LEU A 218 5.18 -3.86 8.50
CA LEU A 218 5.17 -2.40 8.65
C LEU A 218 5.85 -1.94 9.94
N ASN A 219 5.54 -2.61 11.06
CA ASN A 219 6.00 -2.20 12.40
C ASN A 219 7.47 -2.57 12.69
N ARG A 220 8.24 -2.99 11.68
CA ARG A 220 9.67 -3.19 11.80
C ARG A 220 10.37 -1.81 11.77
N PRO A 221 11.24 -1.49 12.74
CA PRO A 221 12.05 -0.28 12.68
C PRO A 221 12.83 -0.20 11.35
N ASN A 222 12.75 0.94 10.67
CA ASN A 222 13.33 1.17 9.34
C ASN A 222 12.88 0.19 8.23
N GLY A 223 11.82 -0.61 8.43
CA GLY A 223 11.39 -1.63 7.48
C GLY A 223 11.04 -1.07 6.10
N ILE A 224 10.40 0.11 6.02
CA ILE A 224 10.10 0.77 4.74
C ILE A 224 11.40 1.18 4.04
N TYR A 225 12.31 1.82 4.77
CA TYR A 225 13.59 2.28 4.24
C TYR A 225 14.45 1.10 3.73
N GLU A 226 14.63 0.06 4.56
CA GLU A 226 15.43 -1.12 4.22
C GLU A 226 14.91 -1.79 2.93
N ASN A 227 13.60 -2.03 2.85
CA ASN A 227 13.00 -2.68 1.69
C ASN A 227 13.04 -1.81 0.42
N ALA A 228 12.87 -0.50 0.53
CA ALA A 228 12.98 0.42 -0.60
C ALA A 228 14.41 0.55 -1.14
N THR A 229 15.42 0.42 -0.28
CA THR A 229 16.84 0.49 -0.67
C THR A 229 17.43 -0.85 -1.11
N GLY A 230 16.66 -1.94 -1.04
CA GLY A 230 17.03 -3.25 -1.53
C GLY A 230 17.52 -4.24 -0.47
N ASN A 231 17.47 -3.85 0.80
CA ASN A 231 17.79 -4.72 1.94
C ASN A 231 16.52 -5.50 2.34
N CYS A 232 16.17 -6.50 1.54
CA CYS A 232 14.89 -7.22 1.66
C CYS A 232 14.77 -7.93 3.01
N THR A 233 13.78 -7.50 3.82
CA THR A 233 13.43 -8.15 5.11
C THR A 233 12.20 -9.05 5.01
N GLY A 234 11.45 -8.92 3.91
CA GLY A 234 10.21 -9.64 3.64
C GLY A 234 10.34 -10.77 2.64
N THR A 235 9.34 -10.89 1.78
CA THR A 235 9.29 -11.83 0.65
C THR A 235 9.16 -11.06 -0.66
N ILE A 236 10.04 -11.33 -1.62
CA ILE A 236 9.90 -10.84 -2.99
C ILE A 236 8.93 -11.76 -3.73
N VAL A 237 7.86 -11.19 -4.28
CA VAL A 237 6.91 -11.90 -5.14
C VAL A 237 7.18 -11.44 -6.56
N THR A 238 7.70 -12.35 -7.38
CA THR A 238 8.02 -12.08 -8.79
C THR A 238 6.80 -12.36 -9.67
N ALA A 239 6.71 -11.64 -10.77
CA ALA A 239 5.70 -11.90 -11.81
C ALA A 239 6.23 -12.86 -12.84
#